data_7bd985e1d73f9a84eb17ba89db7b0b71
#
_entry.id   7bd985e1d73f9a84eb17ba89db7b0b71
#
_cell.length_a   1.000
_cell.length_b   1.000
_cell.length_c   1.000
_cell.angle_alpha   90.00
_cell.angle_beta   90.00
_cell.angle_gamma   90.00
#
_symmetry.space_group_name_H-M   'P 1'
#
loop_
_entity.id
_entity.type
_entity.pdbx_description
1 polymer ?
#
loop_
_entity_poly.entity_id
_entity_poly.type
_entity_poly.pdbx_seq_one_letter_code
_entity_poly.pdbx_strand_id
1 'polypeptide(L)'
;MTIASEITRLQGVKSNILDAIAAKGVSVPSGAKLADCPELISLISGGGGFEADNVVNIVPINKMVVVDANGYIGFDLTNYFQTSGATFYYNYAILSAGDNFSDKGLGQVTFFTPAGNTIGGRTYRSVIIGGKEWLAENLDFKFSGLAFGQSGTSSSEPRGNYYQNNSSSYGKYGILYNWIAVKYLEDNKSSLIPGWHVPTTAEWDALATAVGGTSVAGTKLKSTTDWSSGAGTDDYGFSALPAGNYIGSFNNLGSDAYFWTATELSSSNAYSRLFYTGASMSSGNYNKGFQYSVRLVKDSPSA
;
A
#
# COMPACT_ATOMS: atom_id res chain seq x y z
N MET A 1 22.16 31.67 3.60
CA MET A 1 23.00 30.85 4.51
C MET A 1 24.40 30.87 3.95
N THR A 2 25.44 31.23 4.74
CA THR A 2 26.81 31.22 4.24
C THR A 2 27.40 29.81 4.35
N ILE A 3 28.40 29.50 3.52
CA ILE A 3 29.12 28.22 3.59
C ILE A 3 29.67 27.98 5.00
N ALA A 4 30.18 29.04 5.65
CA ALA A 4 30.71 28.97 7.02
C ALA A 4 29.62 28.59 8.04
N SER A 5 28.41 29.14 7.93
CA SER A 5 27.29 28.77 8.83
C SER A 5 26.85 27.33 8.64
N GLU A 6 26.90 26.82 7.43
CA GLU A 6 26.52 25.41 7.15
C GLU A 6 27.61 24.44 7.65
N ILE A 7 28.88 24.77 7.52
CA ILE A 7 29.97 23.97 8.09
C ILE A 7 29.83 23.88 9.62
N THR A 8 29.53 24.98 10.29
CA THR A 8 29.31 25.00 11.75
C THR A 8 28.11 24.14 12.14
N ARG A 9 27.03 24.22 11.38
CA ARG A 9 25.83 23.38 11.60
C ARG A 9 26.14 21.89 11.47
N LEU A 10 26.86 21.49 10.42
CA LEU A 10 27.26 20.10 10.17
C LEU A 10 28.23 19.58 11.24
N GLN A 11 29.12 20.42 11.74
CA GLN A 11 30.01 20.09 12.87
C GLN A 11 29.22 19.84 14.15
N GLY A 12 28.17 20.64 14.41
CA GLY A 12 27.26 20.43 15.53
C GLY A 12 26.46 19.11 15.41
N VAL A 13 25.94 18.81 14.23
CA VAL A 13 25.24 17.53 13.96
C VAL A 13 26.18 16.35 14.19
N LYS A 14 27.42 16.43 13.70
CA LYS A 14 28.44 15.40 13.93
C LYS A 14 28.66 15.16 15.41
N SER A 15 28.88 16.24 16.19
CA SER A 15 29.10 16.11 17.64
C SER A 15 27.94 15.42 18.33
N ASN A 16 26.72 15.87 18.08
CA ASN A 16 25.51 15.30 18.68
C ASN A 16 25.36 13.81 18.40
N ILE A 17 25.67 13.35 17.17
CA ILE A 17 25.61 11.92 16.81
C ILE A 17 26.67 11.14 17.60
N LEU A 18 27.90 11.60 17.62
CA LEU A 18 29.00 10.93 18.33
C LEU A 18 28.76 10.88 19.84
N ASP A 19 28.23 11.97 20.41
CA ASP A 19 27.85 12.05 21.84
C ASP A 19 26.72 11.07 22.16
N ALA A 20 25.72 10.92 21.27
CA ALA A 20 24.64 9.95 21.43
C ALA A 20 25.16 8.50 21.39
N ILE A 21 26.13 8.21 20.53
CA ILE A 21 26.80 6.90 20.44
C ILE A 21 27.60 6.63 21.72
N ALA A 22 28.36 7.62 22.19
CA ALA A 22 29.12 7.50 23.43
C ALA A 22 28.21 7.28 24.66
N ALA A 23 27.05 7.94 24.70
CA ALA A 23 26.04 7.76 25.75
C ALA A 23 25.46 6.34 25.80
N LYS A 24 25.61 5.56 24.73
CA LYS A 24 25.28 4.14 24.66
C LYS A 24 26.42 3.21 25.05
N GLY A 25 27.48 3.74 25.62
CA GLY A 25 28.62 2.97 26.11
C GLY A 25 29.66 2.58 25.06
N VAL A 26 29.54 3.09 23.85
CA VAL A 26 30.54 2.86 22.79
C VAL A 26 31.68 3.85 22.92
N SER A 27 32.92 3.35 22.92
CA SER A 27 34.12 4.20 22.90
C SER A 27 34.24 4.88 21.53
N VAL A 28 34.06 6.19 21.51
CA VAL A 28 34.21 6.99 20.27
C VAL A 28 35.63 7.50 20.16
N PRO A 29 36.39 7.11 19.11
CA PRO A 29 37.76 7.58 18.92
C PRO A 29 37.86 9.09 18.81
N SER A 30 38.94 9.66 19.33
CA SER A 30 39.25 11.08 19.14
C SER A 30 39.44 11.35 17.64
N GLY A 31 38.70 12.30 17.12
CA GLY A 31 38.73 12.65 15.68
C GLY A 31 37.80 11.86 14.80
N ALA A 32 36.90 11.02 15.34
CA ALA A 32 35.90 10.29 14.58
C ALA A 32 35.12 11.20 13.62
N LYS A 33 34.80 10.67 12.43
CA LYS A 33 34.11 11.40 11.34
C LYS A 33 32.68 10.86 11.22
N LEU A 34 31.81 11.56 10.52
CA LEU A 34 30.47 11.05 10.20
C LEU A 34 30.50 9.73 9.44
N ALA A 35 31.55 9.50 8.64
CA ALA A 35 31.75 8.24 7.93
C ALA A 35 31.99 7.04 8.85
N ASP A 36 32.44 7.26 10.08
CA ASP A 36 32.74 6.21 11.05
C ASP A 36 31.49 5.84 11.88
N CYS A 37 30.43 6.65 11.80
CA CYS A 37 29.21 6.44 12.59
C CYS A 37 28.55 5.06 12.35
N PRO A 38 28.47 4.51 11.14
CA PRO A 38 27.90 3.18 10.92
C PRO A 38 28.61 2.08 11.71
N GLU A 39 29.96 2.11 11.72
CA GLU A 39 30.77 1.15 12.47
C GLU A 39 30.63 1.33 13.99
N LEU A 40 30.62 2.58 14.45
CA LEU A 40 30.42 2.89 15.87
C LEU A 40 29.00 2.53 16.36
N ILE A 41 27.98 2.71 15.53
CA ILE A 41 26.61 2.31 15.83
C ILE A 41 26.50 0.78 15.93
N SER A 42 27.24 0.03 15.12
CA SER A 42 27.27 -1.43 15.19
C SER A 42 27.83 -1.99 16.50
N LEU A 43 28.59 -1.17 17.24
CA LEU A 43 29.17 -1.51 18.54
C LEU A 43 28.23 -1.24 19.72
N ILE A 44 27.07 -0.63 19.50
CA ILE A 44 26.07 -0.42 20.57
C ILE A 44 25.50 -1.77 20.98
N SER A 45 26.09 -2.35 22.00
CA SER A 45 25.63 -3.62 22.55
C SER A 45 24.64 -3.39 23.70
N GLY A 46 23.45 -3.88 23.54
CA GLY A 46 22.56 -4.21 24.65
C GLY A 46 21.94 -3.02 25.38
N GLY A 47 20.80 -2.59 24.94
CA GLY A 47 19.99 -1.64 25.67
C GLY A 47 18.72 -1.25 24.93
N GLY A 48 17.77 -2.16 24.84
CA GLY A 48 16.41 -1.84 24.39
C GLY A 48 16.17 -2.01 22.91
N GLY A 49 15.87 -3.21 22.49
CA GLY A 49 14.92 -3.38 21.40
C GLY A 49 15.45 -3.62 19.99
N PHE A 50 16.76 -3.84 19.81
CA PHE A 50 17.24 -4.40 18.54
C PHE A 50 17.83 -5.78 18.81
N GLU A 51 17.11 -6.81 18.50
CA GLU A 51 17.66 -8.16 18.40
C GLU A 51 18.72 -8.12 17.29
N ALA A 52 19.91 -8.70 17.56
CA ALA A 52 21.05 -8.67 16.64
C ALA A 52 20.74 -9.29 15.25
N ASP A 53 19.73 -10.13 15.20
CA ASP A 53 19.27 -10.80 13.97
C ASP A 53 18.47 -9.90 13.03
N ASN A 54 18.10 -8.70 13.50
CA ASN A 54 17.33 -7.71 12.73
C ASN A 54 18.16 -6.47 12.35
N VAL A 55 19.47 -6.49 12.55
CA VAL A 55 20.34 -5.42 12.06
C VAL A 55 20.46 -5.56 10.54
N VAL A 56 19.56 -4.89 9.87
CA VAL A 56 19.70 -4.67 8.43
C VAL A 56 20.93 -3.79 8.24
N ASN A 57 21.90 -4.25 7.45
CA ASN A 57 22.99 -3.42 7.01
C ASN A 57 22.41 -2.19 6.32
N ILE A 58 22.47 -1.05 7.00
CA ILE A 58 22.10 0.23 6.41
C ILE A 58 23.23 0.54 5.42
N VAL A 59 23.06 0.14 4.18
CA VAL A 59 23.89 0.62 3.08
C VAL A 59 23.73 2.15 3.09
N PRO A 60 24.81 2.94 3.15
CA PRO A 60 24.71 4.39 3.13
C PRO A 60 23.89 4.80 1.92
N ILE A 61 22.70 5.35 2.18
CA ILE A 61 21.81 5.82 1.12
C ILE A 61 22.42 7.10 0.58
N ASN A 62 23.32 6.98 -0.37
CA ASN A 62 23.82 8.11 -1.17
C ASN A 62 22.75 8.62 -2.15
N LYS A 63 21.52 8.17 -2.03
CA LYS A 63 20.39 8.66 -2.81
C LYS A 63 19.53 9.52 -1.90
N MET A 64 19.35 10.74 -2.34
CA MET A 64 18.41 11.69 -1.75
C MET A 64 17.05 11.00 -1.65
N VAL A 65 16.56 10.84 -0.44
CA VAL A 65 15.20 10.38 -0.19
C VAL A 65 14.28 11.45 -0.74
N VAL A 66 13.62 11.18 -1.84
CA VAL A 66 12.59 12.06 -2.35
C VAL A 66 11.33 11.74 -1.57
N VAL A 67 11.04 12.59 -0.59
CA VAL A 67 9.71 12.65 0.00
C VAL A 67 8.84 13.29 -1.07
N ASP A 68 7.78 12.62 -1.53
CA ASP A 68 6.84 13.22 -2.46
C ASP A 68 6.10 14.40 -1.81
N ALA A 69 5.35 15.18 -2.60
CA ALA A 69 4.60 16.34 -2.12
C ALA A 69 3.56 16.00 -1.02
N ASN A 70 3.29 14.72 -0.77
CA ASN A 70 2.35 14.22 0.23
C ASN A 70 3.06 13.67 1.47
N GLY A 71 4.39 13.78 1.54
CA GLY A 71 5.17 13.29 2.67
C GLY A 71 5.40 11.78 2.68
N TYR A 72 5.16 11.08 1.57
CA TYR A 72 5.46 9.65 1.47
C TYR A 72 6.91 9.42 1.09
N ILE A 73 7.57 8.58 1.86
CA ILE A 73 8.90 8.10 1.55
C ILE A 73 8.75 6.92 0.59
N GLY A 74 8.86 7.18 -0.70
CA GLY A 74 8.88 6.14 -1.73
C GLY A 74 10.27 5.58 -1.92
N PHE A 75 10.66 4.56 -1.14
CA PHE A 75 11.84 3.78 -1.49
C PHE A 75 11.41 2.50 -2.16
N ASP A 76 12.07 2.16 -3.22
CA ASP A 76 12.21 0.75 -3.58
C ASP A 76 13.34 0.15 -2.72
N LEU A 77 12.97 -0.37 -1.57
CA LEU A 77 13.89 -1.03 -0.65
C LEU A 77 14.03 -2.53 -0.95
N THR A 78 13.42 -3.03 -1.99
CA THR A 78 13.47 -4.44 -2.38
C THR A 78 14.90 -4.92 -2.62
N ASN A 79 15.80 -4.02 -3.03
CA ASN A 79 17.22 -4.31 -3.20
C ASN A 79 18.05 -4.21 -1.91
N TYR A 80 17.47 -3.71 -0.82
CA TYR A 80 18.19 -3.47 0.43
C TYR A 80 17.75 -4.40 1.56
N PHE A 81 16.53 -4.93 1.50
CA PHE A 81 16.00 -5.81 2.53
C PHE A 81 15.59 -7.14 1.93
N GLN A 82 16.26 -8.21 2.36
CA GLN A 82 15.99 -9.56 1.89
C GLN A 82 14.88 -10.27 2.66
N THR A 83 14.30 -9.62 3.67
CA THR A 83 13.27 -10.19 4.52
C THR A 83 11.91 -9.60 4.22
N SER A 84 10.95 -10.45 3.89
CA SER A 84 9.58 -10.06 3.66
C SER A 84 8.83 -9.84 4.98
N GLY A 85 7.97 -8.81 5.01
CA GLY A 85 7.07 -8.56 6.14
C GLY A 85 7.69 -7.83 7.33
N ALA A 86 8.91 -7.33 7.23
CA ALA A 86 9.50 -6.53 8.29
C ALA A 86 8.81 -5.17 8.43
N THR A 87 8.40 -4.84 9.64
CA THR A 87 7.91 -3.50 9.99
C THR A 87 9.04 -2.70 10.61
N PHE A 88 9.29 -1.52 10.08
CA PHE A 88 10.33 -0.63 10.58
C PHE A 88 9.71 0.57 11.28
N TYR A 89 10.27 0.91 12.43
CA TYR A 89 9.89 2.09 13.18
C TYR A 89 10.95 3.15 12.98
N TYR A 90 10.54 4.37 12.67
CA TYR A 90 11.46 5.50 12.60
C TYR A 90 11.01 6.61 13.55
N ASN A 91 11.98 7.35 14.05
CA ASN A 91 11.73 8.46 14.96
C ASN A 91 11.68 9.77 14.16
N TYR A 92 10.56 10.46 14.18
CA TYR A 92 10.35 11.74 13.49
C TYR A 92 11.27 12.86 13.96
N ALA A 93 11.84 12.77 15.14
CA ALA A 93 12.75 13.79 15.66
C ALA A 93 14.03 13.93 14.84
N ILE A 94 14.34 12.98 13.95
CA ILE A 94 15.52 12.99 13.07
C ILE A 94 15.19 13.64 11.71
N LEU A 95 13.93 13.75 11.37
CA LEU A 95 13.46 14.39 10.14
C LEU A 95 13.19 15.86 10.47
N SER A 96 13.80 16.76 9.73
CA SER A 96 13.88 18.20 10.02
C SER A 96 12.53 18.85 10.28
N ALA A 97 12.51 19.85 11.15
CA ALA A 97 11.37 20.71 11.41
C ALA A 97 10.85 21.34 10.11
N GLY A 98 9.63 21.02 9.73
CA GLY A 98 8.98 21.48 8.50
C GLY A 98 8.31 20.37 7.70
N ASP A 99 8.58 19.12 8.05
CA ASP A 99 7.96 17.99 7.39
C ASP A 99 6.60 17.67 8.05
N ASN A 100 5.60 17.43 7.22
CA ASN A 100 4.24 17.09 7.65
C ASN A 100 4.12 15.72 8.37
N PHE A 101 5.23 15.19 8.83
CA PHE A 101 5.31 13.95 9.59
C PHE A 101 4.92 14.12 11.07
N SER A 102 4.87 15.35 11.57
CA SER A 102 4.56 15.64 12.98
C SER A 102 3.20 15.12 13.44
N ASP A 103 2.27 14.93 12.54
CA ASP A 103 0.89 14.55 12.86
C ASP A 103 0.67 13.02 12.92
N LYS A 104 1.67 12.22 12.55
CA LYS A 104 1.50 10.76 12.39
C LYS A 104 2.11 9.92 13.52
N GLY A 105 2.71 10.53 14.53
CA GLY A 105 3.33 9.82 15.66
C GLY A 105 4.57 9.01 15.27
N LEU A 106 4.84 7.91 15.93
CA LEU A 106 5.89 6.98 15.52
C LEU A 106 5.53 6.41 14.15
N GLY A 107 6.33 6.70 13.14
CA GLY A 107 6.11 6.22 11.79
C GLY A 107 6.32 4.72 11.71
N GLN A 108 5.30 4.05 11.23
CA GLN A 108 5.39 2.66 10.85
C GLN A 108 5.49 2.60 9.33
N VAL A 109 6.62 2.16 8.82
CA VAL A 109 6.79 1.88 7.39
C VAL A 109 6.69 0.39 7.19
N THR A 110 5.66 -0.03 6.51
CA THR A 110 5.53 -1.42 6.10
C THR A 110 6.14 -1.58 4.71
N PHE A 111 7.17 -2.39 4.63
CA PHE A 111 7.87 -2.62 3.37
C PHE A 111 7.19 -3.72 2.57
N PHE A 112 7.04 -3.46 1.30
CA PHE A 112 6.44 -4.38 0.35
C PHE A 112 7.48 -5.38 -0.12
N THR A 113 7.15 -6.65 -0.10
CA THR A 113 8.01 -7.66 -0.67
C THR A 113 7.41 -8.22 -1.94
N PRO A 114 8.15 -8.17 -3.04
CA PRO A 114 7.68 -8.71 -4.31
C PRO A 114 7.41 -10.21 -4.27
N ALA A 115 8.17 -10.95 -3.44
CA ALA A 115 8.19 -12.42 -3.51
C ALA A 115 6.87 -13.12 -3.11
N GLY A 116 6.02 -12.48 -2.29
CA GLY A 116 4.75 -13.07 -1.85
C GLY A 116 3.52 -12.56 -2.59
N ASN A 117 3.69 -11.58 -3.47
CA ASN A 117 2.59 -10.84 -4.06
C ASN A 117 2.48 -11.06 -5.58
N THR A 118 3.09 -12.12 -6.09
CA THR A 118 3.03 -12.46 -7.52
C THR A 118 1.79 -13.28 -7.81
N ILE A 119 0.89 -12.74 -8.62
CA ILE A 119 -0.35 -13.38 -9.05
C ILE A 119 -0.39 -13.35 -10.58
N GLY A 120 -0.53 -14.50 -11.19
CA GLY A 120 -0.58 -14.62 -12.64
C GLY A 120 0.67 -14.08 -13.35
N GLY A 121 1.83 -14.14 -12.70
CA GLY A 121 3.10 -13.64 -13.24
C GLY A 121 3.33 -12.13 -13.08
N ARG A 122 2.37 -11.40 -12.49
CA ARG A 122 2.51 -9.98 -12.13
C ARG A 122 2.76 -9.83 -10.63
N THR A 123 3.73 -9.01 -10.26
CA THR A 123 3.98 -8.61 -8.88
C THR A 123 3.16 -7.36 -8.53
N TYR A 124 2.48 -7.40 -7.40
CA TYR A 124 1.64 -6.32 -6.89
C TYR A 124 2.26 -5.71 -5.64
N ARG A 125 2.07 -4.40 -5.49
CA ARG A 125 2.31 -3.73 -4.21
C ARG A 125 1.20 -4.09 -3.22
N SER A 126 1.55 -4.11 -1.94
CA SER A 126 0.59 -4.35 -0.86
C SER A 126 0.84 -3.44 0.32
N VAL A 127 -0.14 -3.31 1.21
CA VAL A 127 -0.10 -2.52 2.45
C VAL A 127 -0.73 -3.31 3.58
N ILE A 128 -0.24 -3.13 4.80
CA ILE A 128 -0.86 -3.69 6.00
C ILE A 128 -1.77 -2.63 6.62
N ILE A 129 -3.06 -2.93 6.69
CA ILE A 129 -4.05 -2.07 7.34
C ILE A 129 -4.94 -2.93 8.22
N GLY A 130 -5.08 -2.56 9.49
CA GLY A 130 -5.95 -3.28 10.43
C GLY A 130 -5.53 -4.74 10.66
N GLY A 131 -4.22 -5.03 10.61
CA GLY A 131 -3.69 -6.38 10.82
C GLY A 131 -3.88 -7.33 9.63
N LYS A 132 -4.29 -6.83 8.48
CA LYS A 132 -4.39 -7.60 7.23
C LYS A 132 -3.55 -6.96 6.14
N GLU A 133 -3.00 -7.79 5.25
CA GLU A 133 -2.28 -7.31 4.08
C GLU A 133 -3.23 -7.19 2.89
N TRP A 134 -3.32 -5.99 2.32
CA TRP A 134 -4.17 -5.64 1.18
C TRP A 134 -3.33 -5.34 -0.04
N LEU A 135 -3.75 -5.76 -1.22
CA LEU A 135 -3.14 -5.23 -2.44
C LEU A 135 -3.33 -3.71 -2.50
N ALA A 136 -2.27 -2.99 -2.84
CA ALA A 136 -2.28 -1.54 -3.08
C ALA A 136 -2.63 -1.18 -4.54
N GLU A 137 -2.95 -2.20 -5.35
CA GLU A 137 -3.32 -2.08 -6.75
C GLU A 137 -4.57 -2.90 -7.04
N ASN A 138 -5.34 -2.49 -8.02
CA ASN A 138 -6.47 -3.28 -8.49
C ASN A 138 -5.96 -4.55 -9.19
N LEU A 139 -6.64 -5.65 -8.99
CA LEU A 139 -6.28 -6.93 -9.61
C LEU A 139 -6.30 -6.81 -11.14
N ASP A 140 -5.23 -7.27 -11.77
CA ASP A 140 -5.03 -7.32 -13.22
C ASP A 140 -4.56 -8.73 -13.61
N PHE A 141 -5.45 -9.70 -13.40
CA PHE A 141 -5.15 -11.11 -13.61
C PHE A 141 -6.15 -11.78 -14.56
N LYS A 142 -5.66 -12.18 -15.71
CA LYS A 142 -6.41 -12.96 -16.69
C LYS A 142 -6.19 -14.45 -16.41
N PHE A 143 -7.07 -15.04 -15.64
CA PHE A 143 -7.03 -16.48 -15.34
C PHE A 143 -7.72 -17.32 -16.43
N SER A 144 -7.38 -18.59 -16.47
CA SER A 144 -8.04 -19.56 -17.38
C SER A 144 -9.53 -19.70 -17.03
N GLY A 145 -10.39 -19.54 -18.03
CA GLY A 145 -11.85 -19.53 -17.85
C GLY A 145 -12.46 -18.12 -17.76
N LEU A 146 -11.65 -17.06 -17.70
CA LEU A 146 -12.14 -15.69 -17.78
C LEU A 146 -12.47 -15.33 -19.23
N ALA A 147 -13.75 -15.09 -19.55
CA ALA A 147 -14.16 -14.54 -20.83
C ALA A 147 -13.80 -13.04 -20.86
N PHE A 148 -12.61 -12.76 -21.41
CA PHE A 148 -12.02 -11.43 -21.41
C PHE A 148 -12.36 -10.64 -22.68
N GLY A 149 -12.65 -9.34 -22.54
CA GLY A 149 -12.91 -8.45 -23.67
C GLY A 149 -14.30 -8.62 -24.30
N GLN A 150 -15.19 -9.38 -23.68
CA GLN A 150 -16.54 -9.64 -24.19
C GLN A 150 -17.49 -8.47 -23.87
N SER A 151 -18.29 -8.08 -24.85
CA SER A 151 -19.36 -7.10 -24.67
C SER A 151 -20.56 -7.72 -23.92
N GLY A 152 -21.36 -6.86 -23.28
CA GLY A 152 -22.54 -7.27 -22.52
C GLY A 152 -22.24 -7.76 -21.13
N THR A 153 -23.26 -7.78 -20.30
CA THR A 153 -23.22 -8.34 -18.95
C THR A 153 -23.53 -9.84 -18.97
N SER A 154 -22.95 -10.60 -18.03
CA SER A 154 -23.26 -12.02 -17.84
C SER A 154 -23.30 -12.37 -16.36
N SER A 155 -24.34 -13.08 -15.95
CA SER A 155 -24.48 -13.62 -14.60
C SER A 155 -24.26 -15.14 -14.55
N SER A 156 -23.73 -15.74 -15.62
CA SER A 156 -23.53 -17.19 -15.74
C SER A 156 -22.10 -17.62 -16.02
N GLU A 157 -21.25 -16.73 -16.49
CA GLU A 157 -19.85 -17.04 -16.78
C GLU A 157 -18.91 -15.95 -16.24
N PRO A 158 -17.66 -16.29 -15.86
CA PRO A 158 -16.66 -15.30 -15.46
C PRO A 158 -16.32 -14.37 -16.60
N ARG A 159 -16.49 -13.06 -16.42
CA ARG A 159 -16.15 -12.02 -17.41
C ARG A 159 -15.24 -10.96 -16.80
N GLY A 160 -14.38 -10.37 -17.66
CA GLY A 160 -13.55 -9.24 -17.31
C GLY A 160 -13.21 -8.36 -18.51
N ASN A 161 -13.04 -7.07 -18.26
CA ASN A 161 -12.67 -6.08 -19.25
C ASN A 161 -11.72 -5.05 -18.66
N TYR A 162 -10.79 -4.52 -19.47
CA TYR A 162 -10.21 -3.22 -19.20
C TYR A 162 -11.20 -2.12 -19.55
N TYR A 163 -11.13 -1.00 -18.83
CA TYR A 163 -12.02 0.12 -19.13
C TYR A 163 -11.88 0.53 -20.61
N GLN A 164 -12.99 0.50 -21.34
CA GLN A 164 -13.10 0.72 -22.80
C GLN A 164 -12.15 -0.14 -23.66
N ASN A 165 -11.61 -1.24 -23.11
CA ASN A 165 -10.57 -2.04 -23.76
C ASN A 165 -9.40 -1.17 -24.31
N ASN A 166 -9.12 -0.04 -23.67
CA ASN A 166 -8.11 0.91 -24.06
C ASN A 166 -6.74 0.54 -23.46
N SER A 167 -5.72 0.49 -24.30
CA SER A 167 -4.35 0.15 -23.88
C SER A 167 -3.79 1.09 -22.82
N SER A 168 -4.18 2.36 -22.77
CA SER A 168 -3.78 3.30 -21.73
C SER A 168 -4.37 2.97 -20.35
N SER A 169 -5.43 2.16 -20.30
CA SER A 169 -6.03 1.67 -19.05
C SER A 169 -5.38 0.37 -18.55
N TYR A 170 -4.57 -0.29 -19.40
CA TYR A 170 -3.92 -1.54 -19.07
C TYR A 170 -2.88 -1.33 -17.98
N GLY A 171 -2.94 -2.17 -16.96
CA GLY A 171 -2.01 -2.14 -15.85
C GLY A 171 -2.20 -0.97 -14.87
N LYS A 172 -2.90 0.10 -15.24
CA LYS A 172 -3.16 1.24 -14.35
C LYS A 172 -4.38 0.99 -13.47
N TYR A 173 -5.53 0.75 -14.09
CA TYR A 173 -6.79 0.59 -13.36
C TYR A 173 -7.13 -0.86 -13.05
N GLY A 174 -6.38 -1.82 -13.59
CA GLY A 174 -6.67 -3.24 -13.48
C GLY A 174 -7.89 -3.66 -14.32
N ILE A 175 -8.30 -4.90 -14.13
CA ILE A 175 -9.46 -5.49 -14.81
C ILE A 175 -10.73 -5.23 -13.98
N LEU A 176 -11.80 -4.86 -14.67
CA LEU A 176 -13.16 -4.87 -14.11
C LEU A 176 -13.72 -6.28 -14.30
N TYR A 177 -14.06 -6.95 -13.20
CA TYR A 177 -14.57 -8.33 -13.16
C TYR A 177 -16.05 -8.34 -12.83
N ASN A 178 -16.83 -9.26 -13.44
CA ASN A 178 -18.16 -9.55 -12.93
C ASN A 178 -18.07 -10.40 -11.64
N TRP A 179 -19.16 -10.48 -10.87
CA TRP A 179 -19.13 -11.22 -9.61
C TRP A 179 -18.97 -12.72 -9.80
N ILE A 180 -19.31 -13.26 -10.96
CA ILE A 180 -19.08 -14.67 -11.29
C ILE A 180 -17.57 -14.95 -11.37
N ALA A 181 -16.79 -14.01 -11.90
CA ALA A 181 -15.32 -14.09 -11.87
C ALA A 181 -14.77 -13.99 -10.44
N VAL A 182 -15.36 -13.16 -9.59
CA VAL A 182 -15.03 -13.10 -8.16
C VAL A 182 -15.26 -14.44 -7.47
N LYS A 183 -16.43 -15.02 -7.67
CA LYS A 183 -16.78 -16.34 -7.12
C LYS A 183 -15.83 -17.43 -7.62
N TYR A 184 -15.50 -17.41 -8.90
CA TYR A 184 -14.54 -18.34 -9.49
C TYR A 184 -13.15 -18.21 -8.87
N LEU A 185 -12.66 -16.97 -8.65
CA LEU A 185 -11.40 -16.72 -7.96
C LEU A 185 -11.44 -17.28 -6.52
N GLU A 186 -12.52 -17.06 -5.79
CA GLU A 186 -12.67 -17.56 -4.42
C GLU A 186 -12.71 -19.09 -4.36
N ASP A 187 -13.46 -19.72 -5.24
CA ASP A 187 -13.59 -21.17 -5.29
C ASP A 187 -12.27 -21.86 -5.67
N ASN A 188 -11.39 -21.18 -6.40
CA ASN A 188 -10.10 -21.68 -6.88
C ASN A 188 -8.90 -20.93 -6.30
N LYS A 189 -9.07 -20.23 -5.17
CA LYS A 189 -8.06 -19.33 -4.64
C LYS A 189 -6.71 -19.99 -4.32
N SER A 190 -6.72 -21.23 -3.87
CA SER A 190 -5.48 -21.97 -3.57
C SER A 190 -4.55 -22.14 -4.77
N SER A 191 -5.12 -22.18 -5.98
CA SER A 191 -4.35 -22.34 -7.23
C SER A 191 -4.18 -21.02 -8.00
N LEU A 192 -5.17 -20.12 -7.97
CA LEU A 192 -5.17 -18.91 -8.77
C LEU A 192 -4.53 -17.71 -8.05
N ILE A 193 -4.78 -17.58 -6.75
CA ILE A 193 -4.34 -16.46 -5.92
C ILE A 193 -3.79 -16.98 -4.58
N PRO A 194 -2.79 -17.87 -4.57
CA PRO A 194 -2.36 -18.58 -3.36
C PRO A 194 -1.99 -17.61 -2.23
N GLY A 195 -2.57 -17.86 -1.05
CA GLY A 195 -2.44 -17.01 0.14
C GLY A 195 -3.32 -15.77 0.16
N TRP A 196 -3.98 -15.43 -0.94
CA TRP A 196 -4.90 -14.31 -1.06
C TRP A 196 -6.36 -14.77 -1.20
N HIS A 197 -7.29 -13.85 -0.91
CA HIS A 197 -8.72 -14.03 -1.18
C HIS A 197 -9.37 -12.69 -1.53
N VAL A 198 -10.55 -12.71 -2.09
CA VAL A 198 -11.36 -11.50 -2.30
C VAL A 198 -12.00 -11.11 -0.97
N PRO A 199 -11.86 -9.86 -0.52
CA PRO A 199 -12.35 -9.45 0.80
C PRO A 199 -13.87 -9.60 0.92
N THR A 200 -14.32 -10.09 2.06
CA THR A 200 -15.71 -10.10 2.50
C THR A 200 -16.19 -8.69 2.87
N THR A 201 -17.50 -8.51 3.03
CA THR A 201 -18.06 -7.25 3.59
C THR A 201 -17.46 -6.93 4.96
N ALA A 202 -17.29 -7.93 5.82
CA ALA A 202 -16.75 -7.76 7.17
C ALA A 202 -15.29 -7.28 7.15
N GLU A 203 -14.49 -7.76 6.21
CA GLU A 203 -13.09 -7.31 6.06
C GLU A 203 -13.00 -5.88 5.56
N TRP A 204 -13.84 -5.47 4.62
CA TRP A 204 -13.95 -4.08 4.21
C TRP A 204 -14.41 -3.16 5.35
N ASP A 205 -15.33 -3.63 6.21
CA ASP A 205 -15.78 -2.86 7.37
C ASP A 205 -14.67 -2.76 8.43
N ALA A 206 -13.88 -3.81 8.61
CA ALA A 206 -12.69 -3.79 9.46
C ALA A 206 -11.62 -2.83 8.90
N LEU A 207 -11.39 -2.82 7.58
CA LEU A 207 -10.53 -1.84 6.92
C LEU A 207 -11.00 -0.41 7.20
N ALA A 208 -12.28 -0.14 7.00
CA ALA A 208 -12.83 1.20 7.27
C ALA A 208 -12.65 1.60 8.74
N THR A 209 -12.89 0.67 9.66
CA THR A 209 -12.69 0.90 11.11
C THR A 209 -11.23 1.24 11.42
N ALA A 210 -10.29 0.49 10.85
CA ALA A 210 -8.86 0.70 11.06
C ALA A 210 -8.36 2.07 10.60
N VAL A 211 -9.01 2.66 9.60
CA VAL A 211 -8.66 4.00 9.10
C VAL A 211 -9.49 5.13 9.70
N GLY A 212 -10.32 4.86 10.71
CA GLY A 212 -11.09 5.87 11.43
C GLY A 212 -12.58 5.92 11.10
N GLY A 213 -13.11 4.91 10.44
CA GLY A 213 -14.53 4.73 10.14
C GLY A 213 -14.91 5.08 8.70
N THR A 214 -16.10 4.63 8.30
CA THR A 214 -16.60 4.76 6.93
C THR A 214 -16.73 6.20 6.46
N SER A 215 -16.99 7.14 7.38
CA SER A 215 -17.16 8.58 7.05
C SER A 215 -15.90 9.26 6.54
N VAL A 216 -14.71 8.72 6.86
CA VAL A 216 -13.40 9.27 6.48
C VAL A 216 -12.58 8.32 5.59
N ALA A 217 -13.01 7.06 5.49
CA ALA A 217 -12.27 6.03 4.77
C ALA A 217 -12.07 6.40 3.29
N GLY A 218 -13.03 7.08 2.67
CA GLY A 218 -12.88 7.54 1.29
C GLY A 218 -11.74 8.53 1.13
N THR A 219 -11.60 9.50 2.02
CA THR A 219 -10.46 10.44 1.96
C THR A 219 -9.14 9.72 2.15
N LYS A 220 -9.06 8.80 3.10
CA LYS A 220 -7.80 8.18 3.52
C LYS A 220 -7.32 7.04 2.63
N LEU A 221 -8.21 6.41 1.88
CA LEU A 221 -7.92 5.22 1.05
C LEU A 221 -7.88 5.52 -0.45
N LYS A 222 -8.51 6.60 -0.92
CA LYS A 222 -8.45 7.01 -2.33
C LYS A 222 -7.06 7.50 -2.68
N SER A 223 -6.63 7.20 -3.92
CA SER A 223 -5.40 7.75 -4.50
C SER A 223 -5.43 9.28 -4.52
N THR A 224 -4.25 9.88 -4.48
CA THR A 224 -4.06 11.33 -4.59
C THR A 224 -4.21 11.84 -6.02
N THR A 225 -4.25 10.94 -7.00
CA THR A 225 -4.32 11.24 -8.43
C THR A 225 -5.46 10.50 -9.11
N ASP A 226 -5.74 10.88 -10.35
CA ASP A 226 -6.70 10.25 -11.27
C ASP A 226 -8.18 10.48 -10.95
N TRP A 227 -8.52 11.07 -9.82
CA TRP A 227 -9.86 11.52 -9.51
C TRP A 227 -10.13 12.88 -10.16
N SER A 228 -11.21 12.99 -10.92
CA SER A 228 -11.62 14.25 -11.55
C SER A 228 -11.94 15.33 -10.52
N SER A 229 -12.42 14.92 -9.34
CA SER A 229 -12.60 15.74 -8.15
C SER A 229 -12.62 14.87 -6.89
N GLY A 230 -12.33 15.47 -5.72
CA GLY A 230 -12.39 14.76 -4.45
C GLY A 230 -11.39 13.62 -4.33
N ALA A 231 -10.17 13.81 -4.84
CA ALA A 231 -9.06 12.89 -4.62
C ALA A 231 -8.85 12.63 -3.11
N GLY A 232 -8.24 11.51 -2.78
CA GLY A 232 -7.89 11.16 -1.40
C GLY A 232 -6.56 11.75 -0.96
N THR A 233 -6.20 11.44 0.28
CA THR A 233 -4.88 11.69 0.86
C THR A 233 -4.00 10.45 0.81
N ASP A 234 -4.61 9.28 0.56
CA ASP A 234 -3.95 7.96 0.50
C ASP A 234 -3.05 7.68 1.71
N ASP A 235 -3.52 8.05 2.90
CA ASP A 235 -2.76 8.00 4.15
C ASP A 235 -2.13 6.64 4.47
N TYR A 236 -2.66 5.59 3.88
CA TYR A 236 -2.26 4.20 4.13
C TYR A 236 -1.64 3.50 2.91
N GLY A 237 -1.48 4.21 1.79
CA GLY A 237 -0.96 3.62 0.55
C GLY A 237 -1.89 2.59 -0.09
N PHE A 238 -3.19 2.62 0.24
CA PHE A 238 -4.19 1.71 -0.35
C PHE A 238 -4.45 2.06 -1.81
N SER A 239 -4.37 3.33 -2.18
CA SER A 239 -4.45 3.85 -3.54
C SER A 239 -5.68 3.38 -4.32
N ALA A 240 -6.88 3.58 -3.75
CA ALA A 240 -8.12 3.29 -4.49
C ALA A 240 -8.24 4.19 -5.71
N LEU A 241 -8.15 3.61 -6.91
CA LEU A 241 -8.22 4.33 -8.19
C LEU A 241 -9.66 4.40 -8.71
N PRO A 242 -10.08 5.52 -9.31
CA PRO A 242 -11.43 5.69 -9.87
C PRO A 242 -11.55 4.98 -11.24
N ALA A 243 -11.54 3.66 -11.20
CA ALA A 243 -11.57 2.80 -12.38
C ALA A 243 -12.94 2.75 -13.09
N GLY A 244 -13.96 3.38 -12.50
CA GLY A 244 -15.32 3.31 -13.03
C GLY A 244 -15.92 1.93 -12.91
N ASN A 245 -16.83 1.62 -13.84
CA ASN A 245 -17.56 0.35 -13.89
C ASN A 245 -17.97 -0.03 -15.32
N TYR A 246 -18.45 -1.26 -15.48
CA TYR A 246 -19.15 -1.73 -16.67
C TYR A 246 -20.52 -2.33 -16.27
N ILE A 247 -21.60 -1.69 -16.77
CA ILE A 247 -22.98 -2.08 -16.49
C ILE A 247 -23.80 -2.27 -17.79
N GLY A 248 -23.16 -2.80 -18.83
CA GLY A 248 -23.63 -2.84 -20.21
C GLY A 248 -22.93 -1.81 -21.08
N SER A 249 -22.38 -0.77 -20.48
CA SER A 249 -21.45 0.22 -21.03
C SER A 249 -20.43 0.62 -19.96
N PHE A 250 -19.30 1.19 -20.37
CA PHE A 250 -18.30 1.72 -19.45
C PHE A 250 -18.72 3.12 -18.96
N ASN A 251 -18.66 3.32 -17.65
CA ASN A 251 -19.09 4.57 -17.01
C ASN A 251 -18.14 4.94 -15.85
N ASN A 252 -18.16 6.21 -15.48
CA ASN A 252 -17.61 6.74 -14.23
C ASN A 252 -16.09 6.63 -14.05
N LEU A 253 -15.31 6.48 -15.14
CA LEU A 253 -13.86 6.61 -15.06
C LEU A 253 -13.49 7.99 -14.52
N GLY A 254 -12.58 8.04 -13.55
CA GLY A 254 -12.13 9.30 -12.94
C GLY A 254 -13.07 9.85 -11.87
N SER A 255 -14.27 9.30 -11.69
CA SER A 255 -15.23 9.80 -10.69
C SER A 255 -15.56 8.80 -9.60
N ASP A 256 -15.59 7.50 -9.91
CA ASP A 256 -16.02 6.47 -8.98
C ASP A 256 -15.08 5.27 -9.00
N ALA A 257 -14.93 4.63 -7.84
CA ALA A 257 -14.29 3.34 -7.69
C ALA A 257 -15.30 2.35 -7.08
N TYR A 258 -15.53 1.24 -7.76
CA TYR A 258 -16.39 0.15 -7.33
C TYR A 258 -15.53 -1.07 -7.08
N PHE A 259 -15.69 -1.68 -5.92
CA PHE A 259 -14.99 -2.91 -5.55
C PHE A 259 -15.98 -4.00 -5.18
N TRP A 260 -15.89 -5.14 -5.84
CA TRP A 260 -16.64 -6.31 -5.39
C TRP A 260 -16.17 -6.80 -4.02
N THR A 261 -17.08 -7.35 -3.25
CA THR A 261 -16.78 -8.20 -2.11
C THR A 261 -17.06 -9.66 -2.46
N ALA A 262 -16.47 -10.60 -1.72
CA ALA A 262 -16.80 -12.03 -1.86
C ALA A 262 -18.19 -12.39 -1.31
N THR A 263 -18.88 -11.44 -0.65
CA THR A 263 -20.16 -11.69 0.01
C THR A 263 -21.33 -11.60 -0.98
N GLU A 264 -22.01 -12.72 -1.13
CA GLU A 264 -23.25 -12.81 -1.91
C GLU A 264 -24.44 -12.24 -1.12
N LEU A 265 -25.34 -11.57 -1.81
CA LEU A 265 -26.61 -11.12 -1.21
C LEU A 265 -27.77 -12.04 -1.61
N SER A 266 -27.86 -12.38 -2.90
CA SER A 266 -28.95 -13.18 -3.46
C SER A 266 -28.48 -13.93 -4.72
N SER A 267 -29.34 -14.67 -5.34
CA SER A 267 -29.07 -15.35 -6.63
C SER A 267 -28.62 -14.36 -7.72
N SER A 268 -29.09 -13.11 -7.70
CA SER A 268 -28.82 -12.09 -8.72
C SER A 268 -27.87 -10.99 -8.29
N ASN A 269 -27.70 -10.73 -6.99
CA ASN A 269 -26.94 -9.59 -6.46
C ASN A 269 -25.85 -9.99 -5.47
N ALA A 270 -24.79 -9.19 -5.43
CA ALA A 270 -23.71 -9.29 -4.47
C ALA A 270 -23.34 -7.91 -3.90
N TYR A 271 -22.65 -7.91 -2.75
CA TYR A 271 -22.22 -6.67 -2.10
C TYR A 271 -20.97 -6.09 -2.74
N SER A 272 -20.87 -4.77 -2.67
CA SER A 272 -19.72 -3.99 -3.10
C SER A 272 -19.38 -2.89 -2.11
N ARG A 273 -18.18 -2.30 -2.28
CA ARG A 273 -17.76 -1.07 -1.63
C ARG A 273 -17.43 -0.03 -2.69
N LEU A 274 -17.76 1.23 -2.36
CA LEU A 274 -17.76 2.32 -3.32
C LEU A 274 -17.06 3.52 -2.73
N PHE A 275 -16.26 4.16 -3.57
CA PHE A 275 -15.66 5.47 -3.31
C PHE A 275 -16.13 6.42 -4.39
N TYR A 276 -16.58 7.60 -3.96
CA TYR A 276 -17.01 8.70 -4.82
C TYR A 276 -16.15 9.92 -4.53
N THR A 277 -16.57 11.07 -5.01
CA THR A 277 -15.91 12.36 -4.75
C THR A 277 -15.89 12.76 -3.26
N GLY A 278 -16.79 12.21 -2.44
CA GLY A 278 -16.88 12.50 -1.00
C GLY A 278 -15.83 11.81 -0.15
N ALA A 279 -15.85 12.08 1.15
CA ALA A 279 -14.91 11.55 2.14
C ALA A 279 -15.21 10.12 2.56
N SER A 280 -16.40 9.61 2.30
CA SER A 280 -16.86 8.33 2.83
C SER A 280 -16.58 7.16 1.89
N MET A 281 -16.45 5.97 2.49
CA MET A 281 -16.64 4.70 1.81
C MET A 281 -18.10 4.27 1.98
N SER A 282 -18.76 3.98 0.86
CA SER A 282 -20.16 3.56 0.84
C SER A 282 -20.29 2.06 0.58
N SER A 283 -21.42 1.50 0.98
CA SER A 283 -21.82 0.12 0.68
C SER A 283 -22.92 0.10 -0.36
N GLY A 284 -22.85 -0.87 -1.27
CA GLY A 284 -23.91 -1.12 -2.24
C GLY A 284 -24.09 -2.60 -2.49
N ASN A 285 -25.15 -2.93 -3.20
CA ASN A 285 -25.34 -4.26 -3.76
C ASN A 285 -25.85 -4.12 -5.20
N TYR A 286 -25.32 -4.95 -6.08
CA TYR A 286 -25.54 -4.79 -7.52
C TYR A 286 -25.64 -6.15 -8.20
N ASN A 287 -26.18 -6.12 -9.41
CA ASN A 287 -26.31 -7.30 -10.24
C ASN A 287 -24.95 -7.95 -10.50
N LYS A 288 -24.85 -9.24 -10.31
CA LYS A 288 -23.63 -10.04 -10.46
C LYS A 288 -23.00 -9.97 -11.85
N GLY A 289 -23.75 -9.62 -12.87
CA GLY A 289 -23.26 -9.43 -14.23
C GLY A 289 -22.52 -8.11 -14.46
N PHE A 290 -22.63 -7.13 -13.55
CA PHE A 290 -21.88 -5.89 -13.62
C PHE A 290 -20.41 -6.13 -13.34
N GLN A 291 -19.53 -5.28 -13.86
CA GLN A 291 -18.09 -5.48 -13.69
C GLN A 291 -17.48 -4.32 -12.90
N TYR A 292 -16.75 -4.67 -11.85
CA TYR A 292 -16.09 -3.77 -10.90
C TYR A 292 -14.67 -4.22 -10.65
N SER A 293 -13.88 -3.35 -10.07
CA SER A 293 -12.53 -3.69 -9.62
C SER A 293 -12.53 -4.74 -8.52
N VAL A 294 -11.41 -5.43 -8.36
CA VAL A 294 -11.15 -6.36 -7.27
C VAL A 294 -9.88 -5.94 -6.55
N ARG A 295 -9.91 -5.94 -5.24
CA ARG A 295 -8.75 -5.93 -4.35
C ARG A 295 -8.67 -7.28 -3.67
N LEU A 296 -7.46 -7.74 -3.44
CA LEU A 296 -7.28 -8.96 -2.65
C LEU A 296 -6.73 -8.61 -1.27
N VAL A 297 -6.99 -9.51 -0.34
CA VAL A 297 -6.54 -9.42 1.05
C VAL A 297 -6.02 -10.78 1.49
N LYS A 298 -5.06 -10.78 2.40
CA LYS A 298 -4.63 -11.97 3.14
C LYS A 298 -4.39 -11.61 4.60
N ASP A 299 -4.42 -12.63 5.46
CA ASP A 299 -3.98 -12.45 6.83
C ASP A 299 -2.50 -12.08 6.83
N SER A 300 -2.13 -11.04 7.56
CA SER A 300 -0.71 -10.74 7.75
C SER A 300 -0.05 -11.94 8.43
N PRO A 301 1.19 -12.26 8.11
CA PRO A 301 1.95 -13.21 8.91
C PRO A 301 1.86 -12.76 10.36
N SER A 302 1.47 -13.68 11.25
CA SER A 302 1.56 -13.43 12.69
C SER A 302 3.00 -13.01 13.00
N ALA A 303 3.11 -11.85 13.65
CA ALA A 303 4.39 -11.29 14.10
C ALA A 303 5.11 -12.27 15.04
#